data_2786911860213b1c289e87906f63ea75
#
_entry.id   2786911860213b1c289e87906f63ea75
#
_cell.length_a   1.000
_cell.length_b   1.000
_cell.length_c   1.000
_cell.angle_alpha   90.00
_cell.angle_beta   90.00
_cell.angle_gamma   90.00
#
_symmetry.space_group_name_H-M   'P 1'
#
loop_
_entity.id
_entity.type
_entity.pdbx_description
1 polymer ?
#
loop_
_entity_poly.entity_id
_entity_poly.type
_entity_poly.pdbx_seq_one_letter_code
_entity_poly.pdbx_strand_id
1 'polypeptide(L)'
;AILAADMDLLANVSEKLERLLKEYLVVGGMPEVVSAFAASHDFIEARRLQQQIIEAYESDFGKHAPARIVERMRLVWKTLPGQLAKENKKFVYGALRPGARARDFEESLQWLTDYGIVHKVPRVSALKAPLSSYEDLSGFKLFCIDTGILGALSGLSPAIVLNGSAVFTAVSYTHLTLPTILR
;
A
#
# COMPACT_ATOMS: atom_id res chain seq x y z
N ALA A 1 21.31 16.15 34.87
CA ALA A 1 21.74 16.90 33.67
C ALA A 1 21.95 15.98 32.47
N ILE A 2 22.66 14.84 32.61
CA ILE A 2 22.94 13.89 31.53
C ILE A 2 21.61 13.29 30.96
N LEU A 3 20.70 12.85 31.81
CA LEU A 3 19.38 12.29 31.39
C LEU A 3 18.51 13.31 30.63
N ALA A 4 18.57 14.59 30.97
CA ALA A 4 17.83 15.63 30.25
C ALA A 4 18.41 15.85 28.84
N ALA A 5 19.73 15.91 28.70
CA ALA A 5 20.39 16.05 27.39
C ALA A 5 20.12 14.83 26.47
N ASP A 6 20.06 13.63 27.02
CA ASP A 6 19.69 12.41 26.28
C ASP A 6 18.22 12.43 25.82
N MET A 7 17.31 12.97 26.64
CA MET A 7 15.90 13.11 26.29
C MET A 7 15.67 14.14 25.17
N ASP A 8 16.37 15.27 25.22
CA ASP A 8 16.32 16.29 24.15
C ASP A 8 16.89 15.76 22.84
N LEU A 9 17.98 15.01 22.90
CA LEU A 9 18.56 14.35 21.73
C LEU A 9 17.59 13.33 21.12
N LEU A 10 16.97 12.50 21.95
CA LEU A 10 15.96 11.51 21.51
C LEU A 10 14.73 12.19 20.91
N ALA A 11 14.27 13.30 21.49
CA ALA A 11 13.16 14.08 20.94
C ALA A 11 13.48 14.64 19.56
N ASN A 12 14.65 15.25 19.38
CA ASN A 12 15.09 15.80 18.10
C ASN A 12 15.26 14.71 17.01
N VAL A 13 15.81 13.55 17.39
CA VAL A 13 15.96 12.40 16.49
C VAL A 13 14.58 11.86 16.10
N SER A 14 13.65 11.76 17.06
CA SER A 14 12.29 11.28 16.82
C SER A 14 11.53 12.19 15.85
N GLU A 15 11.60 13.51 16.02
CA GLU A 15 10.97 14.48 15.13
C GLU A 15 11.52 14.39 13.70
N LYS A 16 12.84 14.28 13.57
CA LYS A 16 13.50 14.09 12.27
C LYS A 16 13.04 12.79 11.59
N LEU A 17 12.98 11.68 12.34
CA LEU A 17 12.54 10.39 11.81
C LEU A 17 11.06 10.42 11.42
N GLU A 18 10.20 11.07 12.20
CA GLU A 18 8.78 11.23 11.86
C GLU A 18 8.61 12.01 10.55
N ARG A 19 9.36 13.10 10.37
CA ARG A 19 9.34 13.86 9.12
C ARG A 19 9.77 13.00 7.93
N LEU A 20 10.92 12.31 8.04
CA LEU A 20 11.41 11.42 6.98
C LEU A 20 10.42 10.29 6.67
N LEU A 21 9.75 9.76 7.69
CA LEU A 21 8.72 8.76 7.50
C LEU A 21 7.51 9.32 6.72
N LYS A 22 7.05 10.54 7.05
CA LYS A 22 5.99 11.22 6.31
C LYS A 22 6.38 11.46 4.85
N GLU A 23 7.61 11.93 4.62
CA GLU A 23 8.15 12.11 3.27
C GLU A 23 8.16 10.75 2.51
N TYR A 24 8.65 9.69 3.13
CA TYR A 24 8.64 8.34 2.55
C TYR A 24 7.23 7.85 2.22
N LEU A 25 6.25 8.08 3.08
CA LEU A 25 4.87 7.67 2.84
C LEU A 25 4.23 8.40 1.66
N VAL A 26 4.68 9.62 1.36
CA VAL A 26 4.21 10.39 0.20
C VAL A 26 4.95 10.01 -1.06
N VAL A 27 6.28 9.94 -0.99
CA VAL A 27 7.16 9.71 -2.16
C VAL A 27 7.18 8.25 -2.57
N GLY A 28 7.16 7.34 -1.59
CA GLY A 28 7.31 5.90 -1.81
C GLY A 28 8.74 5.51 -2.12
N GLY A 29 8.90 4.34 -2.73
CA GLY A 29 10.19 3.73 -3.09
C GLY A 29 10.38 3.53 -4.60
N MET A 30 9.50 4.06 -5.47
CA MET A 30 9.67 3.95 -6.92
C MET A 30 10.91 4.73 -7.36
N PRO A 31 11.90 4.09 -8.05
CA PRO A 31 13.21 4.70 -8.33
C PRO A 31 13.13 6.05 -9.04
N GLU A 32 12.26 6.16 -10.04
CA GLU A 32 12.06 7.39 -10.81
C GLU A 32 11.52 8.52 -9.92
N VAL A 33 10.52 8.21 -9.08
CA VAL A 33 9.92 9.17 -8.15
C VAL A 33 10.92 9.62 -7.09
N VAL A 34 11.67 8.67 -6.51
CA VAL A 34 12.71 8.97 -5.52
C VAL A 34 13.82 9.83 -6.11
N SER A 35 14.28 9.53 -7.32
CA SER A 35 15.33 10.31 -8.00
C SER A 35 14.87 11.74 -8.27
N ALA A 36 13.67 11.93 -8.78
CA ALA A 36 13.11 13.25 -9.05
C ALA A 36 12.92 14.05 -7.76
N PHE A 37 12.38 13.41 -6.71
CA PHE A 37 12.17 14.05 -5.42
C PHE A 37 13.49 14.43 -4.74
N ALA A 38 14.51 13.58 -4.81
CA ALA A 38 15.83 13.89 -4.25
C ALA A 38 16.50 15.12 -4.89
N ALA A 39 16.19 15.39 -6.18
CA ALA A 39 16.70 16.54 -6.91
C ALA A 39 15.94 17.83 -6.65
N SER A 40 14.59 17.76 -6.50
CA SER A 40 13.72 18.93 -6.46
C SER A 40 13.04 19.21 -5.12
N HIS A 41 12.89 18.18 -4.28
CA HIS A 41 12.03 18.18 -3.09
C HIS A 41 10.58 18.60 -3.37
N ASP A 42 10.11 18.36 -4.62
CA ASP A 42 8.77 18.73 -5.06
C ASP A 42 7.81 17.54 -4.96
N PHE A 43 6.87 17.60 -3.99
CA PHE A 43 5.84 16.59 -3.80
C PHE A 43 4.78 16.58 -4.91
N ILE A 44 4.59 17.69 -5.62
CA ILE A 44 3.63 17.77 -6.74
C ILE A 44 4.20 16.99 -7.92
N GLU A 45 5.48 17.18 -8.21
CA GLU A 45 6.18 16.43 -9.25
C GLU A 45 6.25 14.93 -8.91
N ALA A 46 6.55 14.58 -7.66
CA ALA A 46 6.51 13.19 -7.21
C ALA A 46 5.13 12.56 -7.46
N ARG A 47 4.03 13.27 -7.14
CA ARG A 47 2.66 12.80 -7.37
C ARG A 47 2.35 12.64 -8.85
N ARG A 48 2.83 13.56 -9.69
CA ARG A 48 2.67 13.50 -11.15
C ARG A 48 3.34 12.24 -11.72
N LEU A 49 4.56 11.95 -11.31
CA LEU A 49 5.29 10.74 -11.73
C LEU A 49 4.59 9.46 -11.25
N GLN A 50 4.11 9.43 -10.03
CA GLN A 50 3.34 8.29 -9.50
C GLN A 50 2.08 8.04 -10.34
N GLN A 51 1.39 9.10 -10.75
CA GLN A 51 0.21 8.98 -11.61
C GLN A 51 0.56 8.41 -12.97
N GLN A 52 1.67 8.84 -13.57
CA GLN A 52 2.17 8.27 -14.83
C GLN A 52 2.52 6.78 -14.72
N ILE A 53 3.11 6.36 -13.59
CA ILE A 53 3.40 4.94 -13.33
C ILE A 53 2.08 4.14 -13.23
N ILE A 54 1.06 4.67 -12.56
CA ILE A 54 -0.27 4.03 -12.45
C ILE A 54 -0.88 3.87 -13.85
N GLU A 55 -0.85 4.90 -14.67
CA GLU A 55 -1.36 4.87 -16.04
C GLU A 55 -0.61 3.86 -16.91
N ALA A 56 0.72 3.76 -16.74
CA ALA A 56 1.54 2.76 -17.41
C ALA A 56 1.12 1.34 -17.03
N TYR A 57 0.95 1.05 -15.73
CA TYR A 57 0.46 -0.25 -15.26
C TYR A 57 -0.92 -0.58 -15.84
N GLU A 58 -1.87 0.37 -15.79
CA GLU A 58 -3.22 0.16 -16.35
C GLU A 58 -3.20 -0.07 -17.89
N SER A 59 -2.28 0.55 -18.61
CA SER A 59 -2.04 0.31 -20.02
C SER A 59 -1.48 -1.11 -20.27
N ASP A 60 -0.52 -1.52 -19.45
CA ASP A 60 0.13 -2.81 -19.58
C ASP A 60 -0.80 -3.99 -19.25
N PHE A 61 -1.79 -3.80 -18.37
CA PHE A 61 -2.87 -4.79 -18.19
C PHE A 61 -3.56 -5.10 -19.52
N GLY A 62 -3.83 -4.07 -20.32
CA GLY A 62 -4.49 -4.24 -21.62
C GLY A 62 -3.63 -4.92 -22.69
N LYS A 63 -2.29 -4.79 -22.59
CA LYS A 63 -1.35 -5.34 -23.58
C LYS A 63 -0.99 -6.80 -23.32
N HIS A 64 -0.87 -7.18 -22.04
CA HIS A 64 -0.24 -8.43 -21.65
C HIS A 64 -1.18 -9.43 -20.99
N ALA A 65 -2.25 -8.98 -20.34
CA ALA A 65 -3.22 -9.87 -19.74
C ALA A 65 -4.32 -10.32 -20.73
N PRO A 66 -4.88 -11.52 -20.56
CA PRO A 66 -6.05 -11.94 -21.33
C PRO A 66 -7.21 -10.94 -21.22
N ALA A 67 -7.79 -10.51 -22.36
CA ALA A 67 -8.82 -9.46 -22.40
C ALA A 67 -9.97 -9.69 -21.42
N ARG A 68 -10.35 -10.96 -21.17
CA ARG A 68 -11.44 -11.34 -20.26
C ARG A 68 -11.22 -10.98 -18.79
N ILE A 69 -9.98 -10.74 -18.36
CA ILE A 69 -9.63 -10.45 -16.95
C ILE A 69 -9.20 -9.00 -16.73
N VAL A 70 -8.86 -8.24 -17.77
CA VAL A 70 -8.33 -6.87 -17.67
C VAL A 70 -9.25 -5.95 -16.86
N GLU A 71 -10.56 -6.00 -17.12
CA GLU A 71 -11.53 -5.20 -16.38
C GLU A 71 -11.54 -5.55 -14.89
N ARG A 72 -11.44 -6.84 -14.57
CA ARG A 72 -11.39 -7.32 -13.18
C ARG A 72 -10.08 -6.91 -12.49
N MET A 73 -8.95 -6.95 -13.21
CA MET A 73 -7.66 -6.45 -12.70
C MET A 73 -7.76 -4.97 -12.34
N ARG A 74 -8.30 -4.14 -13.24
CA ARG A 74 -8.53 -2.71 -12.99
C ARG A 74 -9.46 -2.48 -11.81
N LEU A 75 -10.48 -3.29 -11.65
CA LEU A 75 -11.42 -3.18 -10.53
C LEU A 75 -10.73 -3.51 -9.20
N VAL A 76 -9.93 -4.58 -9.13
CA VAL A 76 -9.13 -4.91 -7.95
C VAL A 76 -8.17 -3.76 -7.63
N TRP A 77 -7.42 -3.29 -8.63
CA TRP A 77 -6.44 -2.22 -8.50
C TRP A 77 -7.05 -0.93 -7.95
N LYS A 78 -8.12 -0.44 -8.54
CA LYS A 78 -8.81 0.80 -8.13
C LYS A 78 -9.46 0.72 -6.74
N THR A 79 -9.90 -0.46 -6.32
CA THR A 79 -10.55 -0.62 -5.01
C THR A 79 -9.57 -0.89 -3.87
N LEU A 80 -8.30 -1.16 -4.18
CA LEU A 80 -7.27 -1.51 -3.21
C LEU A 80 -7.15 -0.52 -2.04
N PRO A 81 -7.07 0.82 -2.27
CA PRO A 81 -6.99 1.78 -1.17
C PRO A 81 -8.19 1.69 -0.22
N GLY A 82 -9.40 1.60 -0.78
CA GLY A 82 -10.62 1.51 0.01
C GLY A 82 -10.74 0.20 0.81
N GLN A 83 -10.15 -0.89 0.33
CA GLN A 83 -10.09 -2.14 1.08
C GLN A 83 -9.08 -2.10 2.22
N LEU A 84 -7.93 -1.48 1.99
CA LEU A 84 -6.89 -1.30 3.00
C LEU A 84 -7.30 -0.29 4.09
N ALA A 85 -8.15 0.67 3.78
CA ALA A 85 -8.68 1.63 4.75
C ALA A 85 -9.65 1.02 5.77
N LYS A 86 -10.15 -0.20 5.54
CA LYS A 86 -11.05 -0.88 6.49
C LYS A 86 -10.29 -1.38 7.72
N GLU A 87 -10.96 -1.40 8.86
CA GLU A 87 -10.36 -1.78 10.16
C GLU A 87 -9.68 -3.15 10.12
N ASN A 88 -10.33 -4.18 9.59
CA ASN A 88 -9.76 -5.53 9.54
C ASN A 88 -8.85 -5.80 8.33
N LYS A 89 -8.83 -4.90 7.32
CA LYS A 89 -8.02 -4.97 6.10
C LYS A 89 -8.11 -6.30 5.34
N LYS A 90 -9.08 -7.15 5.66
CA LYS A 90 -9.33 -8.39 4.92
C LYS A 90 -9.85 -8.03 3.53
N PHE A 91 -9.32 -8.70 2.50
CA PHE A 91 -9.83 -8.53 1.14
C PHE A 91 -11.28 -9.07 1.04
N VAL A 92 -12.18 -8.24 0.55
CA VAL A 92 -13.61 -8.55 0.47
C VAL A 92 -14.06 -8.44 -0.98
N TYR A 93 -14.38 -9.56 -1.62
CA TYR A 93 -14.82 -9.60 -3.01
C TYR A 93 -16.10 -8.78 -3.26
N GLY A 94 -17.04 -8.80 -2.32
CA GLY A 94 -18.28 -8.00 -2.40
C GLY A 94 -18.06 -6.49 -2.43
N ALA A 95 -16.86 -6.00 -2.04
CA ALA A 95 -16.49 -4.60 -2.17
C ALA A 95 -16.04 -4.22 -3.59
N LEU A 96 -15.73 -5.19 -4.44
CA LEU A 96 -15.40 -4.97 -5.86
C LEU A 96 -16.69 -4.65 -6.66
N ARG A 97 -17.69 -5.49 -6.49
CA ARG A 97 -19.04 -5.30 -7.06
C ARG A 97 -20.03 -6.19 -6.31
N PRO A 98 -21.32 -5.85 -6.31
CA PRO A 98 -22.36 -6.73 -5.75
C PRO A 98 -22.31 -8.13 -6.35
N GLY A 99 -22.35 -9.17 -5.52
CA GLY A 99 -22.35 -10.56 -5.96
C GLY A 99 -21.00 -11.11 -6.43
N ALA A 100 -19.89 -10.35 -6.32
CA ALA A 100 -18.56 -10.83 -6.68
C ALA A 100 -18.14 -12.04 -5.82
N ARG A 101 -17.61 -13.06 -6.47
CA ARG A 101 -17.13 -14.30 -5.82
C ARG A 101 -15.65 -14.49 -6.08
N ALA A 102 -14.97 -15.21 -5.20
CA ALA A 102 -13.54 -15.51 -5.30
C ALA A 102 -13.15 -16.05 -6.67
N ARG A 103 -13.87 -17.07 -7.17
CA ARG A 103 -13.63 -17.70 -8.47
C ARG A 103 -13.62 -16.74 -9.66
N ASP A 104 -14.32 -15.61 -9.55
CA ASP A 104 -14.44 -14.65 -10.65
C ASP A 104 -13.20 -13.76 -10.76
N PHE A 105 -12.40 -13.65 -9.66
CA PHE A 105 -11.27 -12.74 -9.55
C PHE A 105 -9.93 -13.43 -9.29
N GLU A 106 -9.91 -14.75 -9.10
CA GLU A 106 -8.71 -15.49 -8.72
C GLU A 106 -7.58 -15.32 -9.76
N GLU A 107 -7.91 -15.49 -11.05
CA GLU A 107 -6.96 -15.29 -12.14
C GLU A 107 -6.46 -13.83 -12.20
N SER A 108 -7.33 -12.87 -11.98
CA SER A 108 -6.97 -11.45 -11.96
C SER A 108 -6.04 -11.09 -10.78
N LEU A 109 -6.29 -11.68 -9.61
CA LEU A 109 -5.43 -11.53 -8.44
C LEU A 109 -4.07 -12.17 -8.66
N GLN A 110 -4.04 -13.36 -9.27
CA GLN A 110 -2.79 -14.04 -9.61
C GLN A 110 -1.95 -13.18 -10.55
N TRP A 111 -2.54 -12.66 -11.63
CA TRP A 111 -1.86 -11.77 -12.56
C TRP A 111 -1.26 -10.54 -11.87
N LEU A 112 -2.04 -9.84 -11.04
CA LEU A 112 -1.56 -8.65 -10.32
C LEU A 112 -0.42 -8.99 -9.35
N THR A 113 -0.45 -10.18 -8.74
CA THR A 113 0.61 -10.68 -7.85
C THR A 113 1.87 -11.05 -8.64
N ASP A 114 1.72 -11.74 -9.77
CA ASP A 114 2.84 -12.14 -10.64
C ASP A 114 3.52 -10.93 -11.30
N TYR A 115 2.74 -9.88 -11.60
CA TYR A 115 3.26 -8.57 -12.00
C TYR A 115 4.04 -7.87 -10.88
N GLY A 116 3.89 -8.31 -9.65
CA GLY A 116 4.57 -7.75 -8.48
C GLY A 116 4.03 -6.39 -8.02
N ILE A 117 2.89 -5.92 -8.53
CA ILE A 117 2.31 -4.63 -8.12
C ILE A 117 1.41 -4.73 -6.90
N VAL A 118 1.05 -5.95 -6.49
CA VAL A 118 0.36 -6.23 -5.25
C VAL A 118 0.99 -7.43 -4.53
N HIS A 119 0.93 -7.43 -3.20
CA HIS A 119 1.33 -8.53 -2.36
C HIS A 119 0.12 -9.15 -1.68
N LYS A 120 -0.12 -10.43 -1.94
CA LYS A 120 -1.16 -11.22 -1.27
C LYS A 120 -0.57 -11.87 -0.03
N VAL A 121 -1.08 -11.49 1.14
CA VAL A 121 -0.64 -12.01 2.44
C VAL A 121 -1.74 -12.88 3.02
N PRO A 122 -1.59 -14.22 3.04
CA PRO A 122 -2.58 -15.13 3.59
C PRO A 122 -2.67 -14.99 5.12
N ARG A 123 -3.82 -15.34 5.67
CA ARG A 123 -3.99 -15.49 7.11
C ARG A 123 -3.35 -16.82 7.54
N VAL A 124 -2.75 -16.84 8.73
CA VAL A 124 -2.31 -18.09 9.36
C VAL A 124 -3.22 -18.44 10.53
N SER A 125 -3.50 -19.73 10.71
CA SER A 125 -4.32 -20.25 11.81
C SER A 125 -3.53 -20.49 13.10
N ALA A 126 -2.20 -20.58 12.99
CA ALA A 126 -1.29 -20.73 14.13
C ALA A 126 0.08 -20.15 13.83
N LEU A 127 0.75 -19.63 14.87
CA LEU A 127 2.13 -19.11 14.79
C LEU A 127 3.13 -20.23 15.09
N LYS A 128 3.23 -21.19 14.17
CA LYS A 128 4.16 -22.32 14.26
C LYS A 128 4.96 -22.42 12.97
N ALA A 129 6.19 -22.88 13.05
CA ALA A 129 7.04 -23.14 11.89
C ALA A 129 6.76 -24.53 11.29
N PRO A 130 6.72 -24.67 9.95
CA PRO A 130 6.74 -23.60 8.96
C PRO A 130 5.35 -22.92 8.85
N LEU A 131 5.33 -21.57 8.72
CA LEU A 131 4.07 -20.81 8.65
C LEU A 131 3.17 -21.24 7.49
N SER A 132 3.76 -21.63 6.37
CA SER A 132 3.03 -22.12 5.19
C SER A 132 2.11 -23.30 5.46
N SER A 133 2.42 -24.14 6.44
CA SER A 133 1.56 -25.26 6.84
C SER A 133 0.29 -24.84 7.59
N TYR A 134 0.23 -23.60 8.01
CA TYR A 134 -0.88 -23.03 8.79
C TYR A 134 -1.63 -21.94 8.03
N GLU A 135 -1.37 -21.79 6.73
CA GLU A 135 -2.08 -20.83 5.90
C GLU A 135 -3.56 -21.17 5.79
N ASP A 136 -4.38 -20.14 6.02
CA ASP A 136 -5.82 -20.19 5.82
C ASP A 136 -6.18 -19.43 4.55
N LEU A 137 -6.39 -20.17 3.47
CA LEU A 137 -6.70 -19.63 2.16
C LEU A 137 -8.07 -18.93 2.10
N SER A 138 -8.93 -19.08 3.13
CA SER A 138 -10.23 -18.41 3.20
C SER A 138 -10.13 -16.90 3.49
N GLY A 139 -8.95 -16.42 3.88
CA GLY A 139 -8.74 -15.02 4.22
C GLY A 139 -7.33 -14.55 3.91
N PHE A 140 -7.24 -13.40 3.26
CA PHE A 140 -5.96 -12.75 2.98
C PHE A 140 -6.12 -11.22 3.01
N LYS A 141 -4.98 -10.54 3.10
CA LYS A 141 -4.85 -9.10 2.84
C LYS A 141 -4.14 -8.89 1.51
N LEU A 142 -4.48 -7.82 0.83
CA LEU A 142 -3.84 -7.43 -0.41
C LEU A 142 -3.20 -6.07 -0.21
N PHE A 143 -1.88 -5.98 -0.34
CA PHE A 143 -1.12 -4.75 -0.17
C PHE A 143 -0.63 -4.23 -1.52
N CYS A 144 -0.56 -2.92 -1.67
CA CYS A 144 0.14 -2.29 -2.79
C CYS A 144 1.64 -2.46 -2.63
N ILE A 145 2.37 -2.56 -3.73
CA ILE A 145 3.84 -2.68 -3.71
C ILE A 145 4.51 -1.45 -3.09
N ASP A 146 3.89 -0.28 -3.22
CA ASP A 146 4.50 0.99 -2.86
C ASP A 146 3.50 1.93 -2.17
N THR A 147 3.98 2.66 -1.14
CA THR A 147 3.15 3.58 -0.35
C THR A 147 2.78 4.84 -1.12
N GLY A 148 3.70 5.37 -1.92
CA GLY A 148 3.47 6.53 -2.76
C GLY A 148 2.45 6.24 -3.86
N ILE A 149 2.55 5.07 -4.51
CA ILE A 149 1.57 4.59 -5.49
C ILE A 149 0.20 4.40 -4.83
N LEU A 150 0.13 3.83 -3.62
CA LEU A 150 -1.14 3.70 -2.91
C LEU A 150 -1.74 5.08 -2.59
N GLY A 151 -0.91 6.03 -2.15
CA GLY A 151 -1.33 7.41 -1.90
C GLY A 151 -1.88 8.09 -3.16
N ALA A 152 -1.24 7.86 -4.32
CA ALA A 152 -1.70 8.37 -5.61
C ALA A 152 -3.02 7.73 -6.04
N LEU A 153 -3.16 6.40 -5.92
CA LEU A 153 -4.41 5.66 -6.20
C LEU A 153 -5.57 6.12 -5.34
N SER A 154 -5.30 6.49 -4.09
CA SER A 154 -6.34 6.98 -3.16
C SER A 154 -6.77 8.43 -3.43
N GLY A 155 -6.09 9.14 -4.35
CA GLY A 155 -6.29 10.57 -4.56
C GLY A 155 -5.85 11.44 -3.38
N LEU A 156 -5.01 10.91 -2.48
CA LEU A 156 -4.61 11.61 -1.26
C LEU A 156 -3.62 12.72 -1.57
N SER A 157 -3.93 13.94 -1.16
CA SER A 157 -3.00 15.08 -1.29
C SER A 157 -1.78 14.89 -0.39
N PRO A 158 -0.55 15.13 -0.89
CA PRO A 158 0.66 15.14 -0.07
C PRO A 158 0.55 15.97 1.20
N ALA A 159 -0.06 17.15 1.11
CA ALA A 159 -0.25 18.05 2.24
C ALA A 159 -1.02 17.42 3.42
N ILE A 160 -1.97 16.54 3.15
CA ILE A 160 -2.74 15.84 4.19
C ILE A 160 -1.84 14.91 4.99
N VAL A 161 -0.95 14.19 4.32
CA VAL A 161 0.00 13.26 4.97
C VAL A 161 1.04 14.01 5.78
N LEU A 162 1.62 15.06 5.20
CA LEU A 162 2.68 15.86 5.81
C LEU A 162 2.21 16.61 7.05
N ASN A 163 0.98 17.13 7.04
CA ASN A 163 0.41 17.89 8.15
C ASN A 163 -0.09 17.01 9.33
N GLY A 164 0.09 15.69 9.25
CA GLY A 164 -0.22 14.79 10.37
C GLY A 164 -1.70 14.70 10.73
N SER A 165 -2.61 14.88 9.76
CA SER A 165 -4.06 14.71 9.98
C SER A 165 -4.42 13.26 10.33
N ALA A 166 -5.66 13.03 10.82
CA ALA A 166 -6.18 11.69 11.12
C ALA A 166 -6.08 10.72 9.93
N VAL A 167 -6.03 11.23 8.70
CA VAL A 167 -5.83 10.47 7.47
C VAL A 167 -4.42 9.87 7.40
N PHE A 168 -3.40 10.58 7.93
CA PHE A 168 -2.04 10.04 8.05
C PHE A 168 -2.03 8.77 8.92
N THR A 169 -2.75 8.78 10.03
CA THR A 169 -2.91 7.60 10.89
C THR A 169 -3.51 6.42 10.10
N ALA A 170 -4.54 6.65 9.30
CA ALA A 170 -5.17 5.60 8.49
C ALA A 170 -4.20 5.04 7.44
N VAL A 171 -3.46 5.87 6.70
CA VAL A 171 -2.48 5.42 5.69
C VAL A 171 -1.28 4.72 6.34
N SER A 172 -0.72 5.28 7.42
CA SER A 172 0.40 4.67 8.17
C SER A 172 0.01 3.31 8.74
N TYR A 173 -1.17 3.20 9.35
CA TYR A 173 -1.67 1.93 9.85
C TYR A 173 -1.95 0.90 8.76
N THR A 174 -2.21 1.31 7.52
CA THR A 174 -2.42 0.36 6.42
C THR A 174 -1.12 -0.26 5.91
N HIS A 175 0.00 0.46 5.96
CA HIS A 175 1.29 -0.02 5.44
C HIS A 175 2.33 -0.38 6.49
N LEU A 176 2.37 0.33 7.62
CA LEU A 176 3.41 0.16 8.63
C LEU A 176 3.06 -0.82 9.74
N THR A 177 1.79 -1.15 9.93
CA THR A 177 1.49 -2.25 10.82
C THR A 177 1.85 -3.55 10.10
N LEU A 178 3.04 -4.03 10.36
CA LEU A 178 3.27 -5.48 10.40
C LEU A 178 2.01 -6.10 11.03
N PRO A 179 1.46 -7.19 10.47
CA PRO A 179 0.30 -7.82 11.08
C PRO A 179 0.62 -8.00 12.55
N THR A 180 -0.04 -7.23 13.41
CA THR A 180 0.03 -7.45 14.84
C THR A 180 -0.68 -8.77 15.05
N ILE A 181 0.11 -9.84 15.02
CA ILE A 181 -0.28 -11.22 15.26
C ILE A 181 -0.43 -11.40 16.78
N LEU A 182 -1.07 -10.44 17.44
CA LEU A 182 -1.37 -10.51 18.85
C LEU A 182 -2.76 -9.92 19.08
N ARG A 183 -3.75 -10.75 18.78
CA ARG A 183 -5.00 -10.90 19.53
C ARG A 183 -5.74 -12.13 19.04
#